data_aaaf108936eb2c430fe5772195e33847
#
_entry.id   aaaf108936eb2c430fe5772195e33847
#
_cell.length_a   1.000
_cell.length_b   1.000
_cell.length_c   1.000
_cell.angle_alpha   90.00
_cell.angle_beta   90.00
_cell.angle_gamma   90.00
#
_symmetry.space_group_name_H-M   'P 1'
#
loop_
_entity.id
_entity.type
_entity.pdbx_description
1 polymer ?
#
loop_
_entity_poly.entity_id
_entity_poly.type
_entity_poly.pdbx_seq_one_letter_code
_entity_poly.pdbx_strand_id
1 'polypeptide(L)'
;QLPERVRPECVVNASSVSIYSSCALPMDEFSVIQPDATFFQAQVWNAVEQRIAELQLPGVRTVIARLGLVVGADRLMRRMLGLSRGYLGTVLGDGTQRISWISRHDMLRVLHYLLSNREQRGVFNIVTPQPITARQFGAGIARSVNRPALLRIPAPLLRILVGELASNFLTSADVVPARLQMADFHWDLPDFGEAM
;
A
#
# COMPACT_ATOMS: atom_id res chain seq x y z
N GLN A 1 6.87 -31.74 0.01
CA GLN A 1 7.81 -31.01 0.88
C GLN A 1 9.13 -30.86 0.14
N LEU A 2 9.72 -29.65 0.09
CA LEU A 2 11.04 -29.44 -0.47
C LEU A 2 12.12 -30.12 0.41
N PRO A 3 13.16 -30.72 -0.17
CA PRO A 3 14.31 -31.22 0.56
C PRO A 3 14.94 -30.10 1.42
N GLU A 4 15.49 -30.44 2.57
CA GLU A 4 16.06 -29.47 3.53
C GLU A 4 17.07 -28.52 2.89
N ARG A 5 17.95 -29.01 2.03
CA ARG A 5 18.99 -28.26 1.32
C ARG A 5 18.50 -27.22 0.33
N VAL A 6 17.21 -27.25 -0.02
CA VAL A 6 16.58 -26.28 -0.96
C VAL A 6 15.45 -25.49 -0.30
N ARG A 7 15.28 -25.60 1.02
CA ARG A 7 14.32 -24.76 1.76
C ARG A 7 14.83 -23.33 1.83
N PRO A 8 13.97 -22.32 1.59
CA PRO A 8 14.35 -20.94 1.80
C PRO A 8 14.56 -20.66 3.29
N GLU A 9 15.49 -19.78 3.64
CA GLU A 9 15.65 -19.28 5.02
C GLU A 9 14.53 -18.30 5.40
N CYS A 10 13.96 -17.62 4.40
CA CYS A 10 12.93 -16.62 4.58
C CYS A 10 11.89 -16.69 3.46
N VAL A 11 10.63 -16.52 3.83
CA VAL A 11 9.53 -16.28 2.91
C VAL A 11 8.90 -14.93 3.24
N VAL A 12 8.88 -14.01 2.26
CA VAL A 12 8.15 -12.76 2.36
C VAL A 12 6.88 -12.88 1.52
N ASN A 13 5.75 -12.84 2.18
CA ASN A 13 4.45 -12.86 1.52
C ASN A 13 3.90 -11.46 1.36
N ALA A 14 3.53 -11.08 0.13
CA ALA A 14 2.85 -9.82 -0.14
C ALA A 14 1.39 -9.89 0.34
N SER A 15 0.98 -8.91 1.11
CA SER A 15 -0.37 -8.63 1.55
C SER A 15 -0.69 -7.15 1.26
N SER A 16 -1.79 -6.63 1.75
CA SER A 16 -2.21 -5.25 1.49
C SER A 16 -2.69 -4.55 2.76
N VAL A 17 -2.42 -3.25 2.86
CA VAL A 17 -3.02 -2.40 3.90
C VAL A 17 -4.55 -2.31 3.80
N SER A 18 -5.15 -2.77 2.70
CA SER A 18 -6.61 -2.88 2.56
C SER A 18 -7.24 -3.82 3.60
N ILE A 19 -6.45 -4.64 4.27
CA ILE A 19 -6.90 -5.48 5.39
C ILE A 19 -7.44 -4.66 6.55
N TYR A 20 -6.94 -3.44 6.76
CA TYR A 20 -7.40 -2.55 7.82
C TYR A 20 -8.78 -1.93 7.57
N SER A 21 -9.31 -2.06 6.35
CA SER A 21 -10.58 -1.45 5.92
C SER A 21 -10.61 0.07 6.10
N SER A 22 -11.77 0.69 6.21
CA SER A 22 -11.89 2.12 6.49
C SER A 22 -11.84 2.35 8.00
N CYS A 23 -10.80 3.03 8.47
CA CYS A 23 -10.65 3.37 9.88
C CYS A 23 -10.49 4.88 10.07
N ALA A 24 -11.12 5.42 11.12
CA ALA A 24 -11.04 6.84 11.46
C ALA A 24 -9.73 7.21 12.18
N LEU A 25 -9.04 6.22 12.77
CA LEU A 25 -7.79 6.38 13.49
C LEU A 25 -6.64 5.76 12.73
N PRO A 26 -5.40 6.26 12.91
CA PRO A 26 -4.22 5.62 12.36
C PRO A 26 -4.09 4.16 12.83
N MET A 27 -3.82 3.27 11.91
CA MET A 27 -3.63 1.83 12.15
C MET A 27 -2.18 1.44 11.94
N ASP A 28 -1.70 0.56 12.79
CA ASP A 28 -0.34 0.02 12.73
C ASP A 28 -0.36 -1.53 12.78
N GLU A 29 0.80 -2.15 12.85
CA GLU A 29 0.95 -3.60 12.88
C GLU A 29 0.45 -4.23 14.20
N PHE A 30 0.26 -3.43 15.25
CA PHE A 30 -0.24 -3.85 16.57
C PHE A 30 -1.74 -3.65 16.72
N SER A 31 -2.36 -2.97 15.77
CA SER A 31 -3.79 -2.68 15.77
C SER A 31 -4.61 -3.94 15.54
N VAL A 32 -5.71 -4.08 16.28
CA VAL A 32 -6.65 -5.20 16.11
C VAL A 32 -7.39 -5.04 14.78
N ILE A 33 -7.24 -6.02 13.90
CA ILE A 33 -7.94 -6.06 12.63
C ILE A 33 -9.34 -6.63 12.86
N GLN A 34 -10.35 -5.84 12.52
CA GLN A 34 -11.72 -6.29 12.39
C GLN A 34 -12.11 -6.20 10.91
N PRO A 35 -11.98 -7.29 10.14
CA PRO A 35 -12.29 -7.26 8.72
C PRO A 35 -13.75 -6.86 8.50
N ASP A 36 -13.95 -5.79 7.76
CA ASP A 36 -15.28 -5.37 7.35
C ASP A 36 -15.86 -6.43 6.42
N ALA A 37 -16.97 -7.06 6.85
CA ALA A 37 -17.65 -8.10 6.08
C ALA A 37 -18.17 -7.60 4.72
N THR A 38 -18.32 -6.29 4.56
CA THR A 38 -18.79 -5.67 3.31
C THR A 38 -17.63 -5.33 2.36
N PHE A 39 -16.37 -5.36 2.86
CA PHE A 39 -15.20 -5.01 2.06
C PHE A 39 -14.43 -6.26 1.63
N PHE A 40 -14.75 -6.74 0.45
CA PHE A 40 -14.23 -8.00 -0.12
C PHE A 40 -12.70 -8.12 -0.05
N GLN A 41 -11.95 -7.05 -0.34
CA GLN A 41 -10.50 -7.09 -0.31
C GLN A 41 -9.94 -7.36 1.10
N ALA A 42 -10.54 -6.77 2.15
CA ALA A 42 -10.12 -7.03 3.52
C ALA A 42 -10.33 -8.50 3.91
N GLN A 43 -11.45 -9.09 3.48
CA GLN A 43 -11.72 -10.51 3.71
C GLN A 43 -10.69 -11.41 3.03
N VAL A 44 -10.38 -11.13 1.76
CA VAL A 44 -9.37 -11.89 1.00
C VAL A 44 -8.01 -11.83 1.68
N TRP A 45 -7.53 -10.62 2.02
CA TRP A 45 -6.22 -10.47 2.65
C TRP A 45 -6.17 -11.08 4.04
N ASN A 46 -7.24 -10.97 4.83
CA ASN A 46 -7.34 -11.65 6.12
C ASN A 46 -7.26 -13.17 5.98
N ALA A 47 -7.98 -13.75 5.04
CA ALA A 47 -7.92 -15.19 4.77
C ALA A 47 -6.52 -15.64 4.31
N VAL A 48 -5.85 -14.85 3.46
CA VAL A 48 -4.47 -15.13 3.02
C VAL A 48 -3.51 -15.10 4.20
N GLU A 49 -3.56 -14.07 5.05
CA GLU A 49 -2.66 -13.95 6.21
C GLU A 49 -2.91 -15.06 7.24
N GLN A 50 -4.16 -15.44 7.48
CA GLN A 50 -4.50 -16.58 8.34
C GLN A 50 -3.90 -17.89 7.80
N ARG A 51 -4.03 -18.15 6.49
CA ARG A 51 -3.44 -19.35 5.88
C ARG A 51 -1.91 -19.37 6.00
N ILE A 52 -1.26 -18.22 5.89
CA ILE A 52 0.20 -18.12 6.06
C ILE A 52 0.60 -18.37 7.52
N ALA A 53 -0.18 -17.85 8.49
CA ALA A 53 0.05 -18.09 9.89
C ALA A 53 -0.10 -19.59 10.28
N GLU A 54 -1.02 -20.30 9.61
CA GLU A 54 -1.22 -21.74 9.76
C GLU A 54 -0.08 -22.58 9.15
N LEU A 55 0.64 -22.02 8.16
CA LEU A 55 1.78 -22.69 7.53
C LEU A 55 2.97 -22.73 8.51
N GLN A 56 3.03 -23.78 9.31
CA GLN A 56 4.19 -24.07 10.12
C GLN A 56 5.32 -24.58 9.22
N LEU A 57 6.24 -23.69 8.87
CA LEU A 57 7.43 -24.01 8.08
C LEU A 57 8.64 -24.10 9.03
N PRO A 58 8.99 -25.29 9.56
CA PRO A 58 10.10 -25.41 10.50
C PRO A 58 11.41 -24.88 9.92
N GLY A 59 12.08 -23.99 10.65
CA GLY A 59 13.34 -23.38 10.23
C GLY A 59 13.23 -22.29 9.16
N VAL A 60 12.01 -21.96 8.70
CA VAL A 60 11.78 -20.90 7.71
C VAL A 60 11.17 -19.67 8.41
N ARG A 61 11.82 -18.55 8.28
CA ARG A 61 11.31 -17.26 8.76
C ARG A 61 10.23 -16.73 7.83
N THR A 62 9.08 -16.35 8.37
CA THR A 62 7.96 -15.81 7.59
C THR A 62 7.77 -14.34 7.90
N VAL A 63 7.62 -13.53 6.85
CA VAL A 63 7.29 -12.10 6.89
C VAL A 63 6.05 -11.85 6.05
N ILE A 64 5.10 -11.10 6.59
CA ILE A 64 3.93 -10.61 5.87
C ILE A 64 4.14 -9.13 5.59
N ALA A 65 4.24 -8.78 4.32
CA ALA A 65 4.45 -7.42 3.83
C ALA A 65 3.11 -6.81 3.39
N ARG A 66 2.46 -6.01 4.26
CA ARG A 66 1.23 -5.27 3.93
C ARG A 66 1.60 -4.05 3.11
N LEU A 67 1.46 -4.14 1.81
CA LEU A 67 1.80 -3.08 0.87
C LEU A 67 0.71 -2.00 0.84
N GLY A 68 1.13 -0.74 0.97
CA GLY A 68 0.33 0.43 0.59
C GLY A 68 0.28 0.61 -0.92
N LEU A 69 -0.26 1.75 -1.35
CA LEU A 69 -0.22 2.12 -2.77
C LEU A 69 1.23 2.34 -3.20
N VAL A 70 1.72 1.49 -4.08
CA VAL A 70 3.09 1.61 -4.63
C VAL A 70 3.09 2.66 -5.74
N VAL A 71 3.87 3.73 -5.54
CA VAL A 71 4.03 4.81 -6.52
C VAL A 71 5.26 4.55 -7.37
N GLY A 72 5.07 4.52 -8.69
CA GLY A 72 6.15 4.28 -9.65
C GLY A 72 5.63 4.20 -11.08
N ALA A 73 6.47 3.77 -12.02
CA ALA A 73 6.14 3.68 -13.43
C ALA A 73 5.27 2.45 -13.77
N ASP A 74 4.18 2.24 -13.02
CA ASP A 74 3.25 1.14 -13.22
C ASP A 74 2.08 1.48 -14.17
N ARG A 75 1.22 0.50 -14.44
CA ARG A 75 0.07 0.67 -15.33
C ARG A 75 -0.95 1.66 -14.78
N LEU A 76 -1.15 1.68 -13.46
CA LEU A 76 -2.10 2.56 -12.80
C LEU A 76 -1.62 4.02 -12.88
N MET A 77 -0.35 4.28 -12.50
CA MET A 77 0.25 5.61 -12.61
C MET A 77 0.22 6.13 -14.04
N ARG A 78 0.57 5.29 -15.03
CA ARG A 78 0.49 5.70 -16.45
C ARG A 78 -0.92 6.08 -16.87
N ARG A 79 -1.96 5.38 -16.41
CA ARG A 79 -3.36 5.76 -16.66
C ARG A 79 -3.73 7.08 -16.02
N MET A 80 -3.38 7.28 -14.76
CA MET A 80 -3.65 8.52 -14.04
C MET A 80 -2.94 9.71 -14.68
N LEU A 81 -1.67 9.55 -15.08
CA LEU A 81 -0.91 10.55 -15.84
C LEU A 81 -1.57 10.86 -17.20
N GLY A 82 -2.08 9.84 -17.89
CA GLY A 82 -2.82 10.01 -19.15
C GLY A 82 -4.09 10.85 -18.98
N LEU A 83 -4.87 10.57 -17.94
CA LEU A 83 -6.07 11.36 -17.61
C LEU A 83 -5.72 12.82 -17.29
N SER A 84 -4.66 13.04 -16.51
CA SER A 84 -4.19 14.39 -16.17
C SER A 84 -3.71 15.16 -17.39
N ARG A 85 -2.99 14.52 -18.32
CA ARG A 85 -2.59 15.14 -19.60
C ARG A 85 -3.78 15.59 -20.43
N GLY A 86 -4.88 14.82 -20.38
CA GLY A 86 -6.16 15.15 -21.05
C GLY A 86 -7.05 16.14 -20.29
N TYR A 87 -6.55 16.79 -19.22
CA TYR A 87 -7.33 17.67 -18.33
C TYR A 87 -8.55 16.99 -17.67
N LEU A 88 -8.60 15.67 -17.67
CA LEU A 88 -9.66 14.88 -17.07
C LEU A 88 -9.33 14.60 -15.61
N GLY A 89 -9.54 15.55 -14.74
CA GLY A 89 -9.56 15.44 -13.28
C GLY A 89 -8.57 14.48 -12.60
N THR A 90 -8.04 14.91 -11.50
CA THR A 90 -7.09 14.09 -10.73
C THR A 90 -7.50 13.89 -9.28
N VAL A 91 -8.50 14.65 -8.80
CA VAL A 91 -9.02 14.48 -7.43
C VAL A 91 -10.03 13.33 -7.43
N LEU A 92 -9.71 12.28 -6.71
CA LEU A 92 -10.52 11.06 -6.61
C LEU A 92 -11.57 11.22 -5.51
N GLY A 93 -12.83 10.91 -5.79
CA GLY A 93 -13.93 11.01 -4.84
C GLY A 93 -14.11 12.43 -4.28
N ASP A 94 -14.23 12.58 -2.96
CA ASP A 94 -14.32 13.86 -2.26
C ASP A 94 -12.94 14.50 -2.00
N GLY A 95 -11.88 13.74 -2.13
CA GLY A 95 -10.49 14.17 -1.98
C GLY A 95 -9.97 14.18 -0.55
N THR A 96 -10.78 13.79 0.44
CA THR A 96 -10.40 13.78 1.87
C THR A 96 -9.84 12.44 2.33
N GLN A 97 -10.12 11.37 1.57
CA GLN A 97 -9.68 10.01 1.91
C GLN A 97 -8.16 9.96 2.08
N ARG A 98 -7.72 9.25 3.12
CA ARG A 98 -6.30 9.00 3.39
C ARG A 98 -5.80 7.85 2.54
N ILE A 99 -4.67 8.03 1.90
CA ILE A 99 -4.00 7.05 1.05
C ILE A 99 -2.64 6.76 1.68
N SER A 100 -2.47 5.56 2.19
CA SER A 100 -1.16 5.05 2.63
C SER A 100 -0.40 4.54 1.41
N TRP A 101 0.78 5.08 1.19
CA TRP A 101 1.55 4.88 -0.03
C TRP A 101 3.03 4.64 0.25
N ILE A 102 3.77 4.17 -0.74
CA ILE A 102 5.23 4.07 -0.71
C ILE A 102 5.79 4.23 -2.11
N SER A 103 6.98 4.82 -2.25
CA SER A 103 7.70 4.81 -3.52
C SER A 103 8.12 3.38 -3.90
N ARG A 104 8.17 3.04 -5.19
CA ARG A 104 8.72 1.76 -5.63
C ARG A 104 10.16 1.57 -5.18
N HIS A 105 10.93 2.65 -5.14
CA HIS A 105 12.31 2.63 -4.65
C HIS A 105 12.38 2.16 -3.19
N ASP A 106 11.66 2.83 -2.29
CA ASP A 106 11.67 2.48 -0.87
C ASP A 106 11.01 1.13 -0.59
N MET A 107 9.97 0.76 -1.35
CA MET A 107 9.39 -0.59 -1.26
C MET A 107 10.45 -1.67 -1.48
N LEU A 108 11.27 -1.53 -2.51
CA LEU A 108 12.35 -2.49 -2.80
C LEU A 108 13.42 -2.50 -1.70
N ARG A 109 13.75 -1.33 -1.14
CA ARG A 109 14.68 -1.21 -0.01
C ARG A 109 14.14 -1.90 1.25
N VAL A 110 12.86 -1.69 1.56
CA VAL A 110 12.19 -2.40 2.69
C VAL A 110 12.21 -3.90 2.47
N LEU A 111 11.83 -4.38 1.28
CA LEU A 111 11.84 -5.81 0.99
C LEU A 111 13.25 -6.40 1.11
N HIS A 112 14.26 -5.70 0.61
CA HIS A 112 15.66 -6.11 0.77
C HIS A 112 16.07 -6.14 2.26
N TYR A 113 15.70 -5.11 3.03
CA TYR A 113 15.95 -5.05 4.47
C TYR A 113 15.31 -6.24 5.20
N LEU A 114 14.04 -6.52 4.92
CA LEU A 114 13.30 -7.64 5.53
C LEU A 114 13.88 -9.01 5.15
N LEU A 115 14.40 -9.16 3.94
CA LEU A 115 15.05 -10.41 3.50
C LEU A 115 16.41 -10.60 4.15
N SER A 116 17.20 -9.53 4.25
CA SER A 116 18.59 -9.58 4.74
C SER A 116 18.69 -9.65 6.27
N ASN A 117 17.77 -9.00 6.99
CA ASN A 117 17.80 -8.96 8.43
C ASN A 117 17.06 -10.18 9.04
N ARG A 118 17.83 -11.09 9.64
CA ARG A 118 17.32 -12.37 10.19
C ARG A 118 16.41 -12.20 11.41
N GLU A 119 16.44 -11.08 12.08
CA GLU A 119 15.63 -10.81 13.27
C GLU A 119 14.19 -10.40 12.91
N GLN A 120 13.98 -9.86 11.70
CA GLN A 120 12.68 -9.37 11.27
C GLN A 120 11.76 -10.54 10.89
N ARG A 121 10.62 -10.64 11.58
CA ARG A 121 9.58 -11.66 11.36
C ARG A 121 8.20 -11.14 11.67
N GLY A 122 7.15 -11.78 11.13
CA GLY A 122 5.77 -11.38 11.33
C GLY A 122 5.33 -10.27 10.35
N VAL A 123 4.42 -9.42 10.76
CA VAL A 123 3.75 -8.44 9.90
C VAL A 123 4.51 -7.12 9.86
N PHE A 124 4.60 -6.51 8.66
CA PHE A 124 5.15 -5.17 8.44
C PHE A 124 4.26 -4.37 7.49
N ASN A 125 3.94 -3.15 7.85
CA ASN A 125 3.30 -2.19 6.96
C ASN A 125 4.34 -1.54 6.06
N ILE A 126 4.23 -1.78 4.76
CA ILE A 126 5.18 -1.26 3.77
C ILE A 126 4.60 0.01 3.17
N VAL A 127 4.70 1.08 3.94
CA VAL A 127 4.18 2.42 3.64
C VAL A 127 5.18 3.49 4.08
N THR A 128 5.00 4.72 3.59
CA THR A 128 5.70 5.89 4.16
C THR A 128 5.08 6.26 5.51
N PRO A 129 5.83 6.96 6.39
CA PRO A 129 5.30 7.41 7.69
C PRO A 129 4.12 8.37 7.59
N GLN A 130 3.99 9.06 6.47
CA GLN A 130 2.96 10.10 6.28
C GLN A 130 2.02 9.73 5.14
N PRO A 131 0.80 9.26 5.43
CA PRO A 131 -0.23 9.08 4.41
C PRO A 131 -0.67 10.42 3.85
N ILE A 132 -1.07 10.44 2.58
CA ILE A 132 -1.55 11.63 1.88
C ILE A 132 -3.06 11.59 1.67
N THR A 133 -3.67 12.75 1.42
CA THR A 133 -5.06 12.79 0.98
C THR A 133 -5.19 12.48 -0.51
N ALA A 134 -6.36 12.01 -0.94
CA ALA A 134 -6.66 11.80 -2.36
C ALA A 134 -6.52 13.11 -3.17
N ARG A 135 -6.75 14.26 -2.53
CA ARG A 135 -6.48 15.58 -3.12
C ARG A 135 -4.99 15.83 -3.34
N GLN A 136 -4.14 15.53 -2.33
CA GLN A 136 -2.69 15.67 -2.46
C GLN A 136 -2.13 14.71 -3.51
N PHE A 137 -2.64 13.46 -3.54
CA PHE A 137 -2.31 12.48 -4.56
C PHE A 137 -2.61 13.02 -5.97
N GLY A 138 -3.84 13.50 -6.20
CA GLY A 138 -4.23 14.08 -7.48
C GLY A 138 -3.43 15.32 -7.86
N ALA A 139 -3.14 16.19 -6.89
CA ALA A 139 -2.32 17.38 -7.11
C ALA A 139 -0.86 17.03 -7.48
N GLY A 140 -0.28 16.00 -6.87
CA GLY A 140 1.06 15.50 -7.20
C GLY A 140 1.12 14.96 -8.64
N ILE A 141 0.14 14.13 -9.03
CA ILE A 141 0.04 13.62 -10.41
C ILE A 141 -0.10 14.79 -11.41
N ALA A 142 -0.94 15.77 -11.13
CA ALA A 142 -1.14 16.92 -12.02
C ALA A 142 0.16 17.74 -12.17
N ARG A 143 0.88 17.98 -11.08
CA ARG A 143 2.18 18.68 -11.09
C ARG A 143 3.22 17.95 -11.93
N SER A 144 3.32 16.62 -11.83
CA SER A 144 4.32 15.84 -12.57
C SER A 144 4.16 15.91 -14.10
N VAL A 145 2.98 16.33 -14.58
CA VAL A 145 2.69 16.56 -16.00
C VAL A 145 2.46 18.05 -16.34
N ASN A 146 2.80 18.97 -15.43
CA ASN A 146 2.61 20.41 -15.57
C ASN A 146 1.15 20.78 -15.95
N ARG A 147 0.18 20.17 -15.27
CA ARG A 147 -1.26 20.43 -15.47
C ARG A 147 -1.94 20.82 -14.16
N PRO A 148 -2.99 21.67 -14.19
CA PRO A 148 -3.76 21.99 -13.00
C PRO A 148 -4.67 20.83 -12.59
N ALA A 149 -4.81 20.61 -11.27
CA ALA A 149 -5.75 19.62 -10.70
C ALA A 149 -7.16 20.24 -10.58
N LEU A 150 -7.84 20.47 -11.69
CA LEU A 150 -9.09 21.26 -11.72
C LEU A 150 -10.37 20.44 -11.57
N LEU A 151 -10.38 19.18 -12.01
CA LEU A 151 -11.60 18.38 -12.06
C LEU A 151 -11.56 17.24 -11.05
N ARG A 152 -12.71 16.98 -10.43
CA ARG A 152 -12.94 15.82 -9.58
C ARG A 152 -13.49 14.66 -10.42
N ILE A 153 -13.00 13.46 -10.16
CA ILE A 153 -13.55 12.23 -10.72
C ILE A 153 -14.54 11.67 -9.70
N PRO A 154 -15.85 11.72 -9.95
CA PRO A 154 -16.84 11.13 -9.06
C PRO A 154 -16.62 9.62 -8.90
N ALA A 155 -16.97 9.07 -7.73
CA ALA A 155 -16.76 7.65 -7.44
C ALA A 155 -17.34 6.67 -8.49
N PRO A 156 -18.53 6.89 -9.09
CA PRO A 156 -19.05 6.02 -10.15
C PRO A 156 -18.14 6.01 -11.40
N LEU A 157 -17.67 7.18 -11.82
CA LEU A 157 -16.79 7.30 -12.99
C LEU A 157 -15.42 6.67 -12.70
N LEU A 158 -14.89 6.80 -11.48
CA LEU A 158 -13.65 6.17 -11.07
C LEU A 158 -13.77 4.64 -11.17
N ARG A 159 -14.89 4.06 -10.74
CA ARG A 159 -15.15 2.61 -10.87
C ARG A 159 -15.12 2.13 -12.33
N ILE A 160 -15.64 2.93 -13.24
CA ILE A 160 -15.61 2.62 -14.68
C ILE A 160 -14.16 2.68 -15.22
N LEU A 161 -13.37 3.67 -14.81
CA LEU A 161 -12.03 3.91 -15.33
C LEU A 161 -10.98 2.93 -14.80
N VAL A 162 -11.04 2.58 -13.52
CA VAL A 162 -10.03 1.74 -12.86
C VAL A 162 -10.59 0.43 -12.28
N GLY A 163 -11.88 0.16 -12.47
CA GLY A 163 -12.54 -1.06 -12.01
C GLY A 163 -12.54 -1.20 -10.49
N GLU A 164 -12.31 -2.41 -10.01
CA GLU A 164 -12.28 -2.73 -8.57
C GLU A 164 -11.16 -2.01 -7.81
N LEU A 165 -10.10 -1.58 -8.48
CA LEU A 165 -9.05 -0.76 -7.87
C LEU A 165 -9.57 0.58 -7.36
N ALA A 166 -10.74 1.05 -7.83
CA ALA A 166 -11.39 2.25 -7.31
C ALA A 166 -11.61 2.18 -5.79
N SER A 167 -11.89 1.01 -5.25
CA SER A 167 -12.12 0.81 -3.81
C SER A 167 -10.91 1.23 -2.99
N ASN A 168 -9.68 0.95 -3.45
CA ASN A 168 -8.43 1.34 -2.77
C ASN A 168 -8.27 2.86 -2.65
N PHE A 169 -8.89 3.63 -3.55
CA PHE A 169 -8.85 5.09 -3.53
C PHE A 169 -10.06 5.72 -2.83
N LEU A 170 -11.14 4.98 -2.71
CA LEU A 170 -12.38 5.45 -2.08
C LEU A 170 -12.44 5.08 -0.60
N THR A 171 -11.68 4.07 -0.18
CA THR A 171 -11.55 3.67 1.22
C THR A 171 -10.43 4.48 1.87
N SER A 172 -10.71 5.06 3.03
CA SER A 172 -9.71 5.81 3.81
C SER A 172 -8.93 4.83 4.68
N ALA A 173 -7.64 4.68 4.41
CA ALA A 173 -6.74 3.87 5.23
C ALA A 173 -5.56 4.75 5.68
N ASP A 174 -5.61 5.19 6.94
CA ASP A 174 -4.50 5.90 7.59
C ASP A 174 -3.64 4.84 8.27
N VAL A 175 -2.61 4.35 7.57
CA VAL A 175 -1.75 3.28 8.05
C VAL A 175 -0.34 3.79 8.23
N VAL A 176 0.26 3.48 9.39
CA VAL A 176 1.63 3.85 9.74
C VAL A 176 2.53 2.61 9.86
N PRO A 177 3.82 2.73 9.49
CA PRO A 177 4.79 1.63 9.53
C PRO A 177 5.51 1.59 10.88
N ALA A 178 4.77 1.32 11.98
CA ALA A 178 5.31 1.43 13.34
C ALA A 178 6.55 0.55 13.53
N ARG A 179 6.56 -0.68 13.01
CA ARG A 179 7.69 -1.59 13.15
C ARG A 179 8.92 -1.18 12.36
N LEU A 180 8.75 -0.59 11.18
CA LEU A 180 9.88 -0.04 10.43
C LEU A 180 10.47 1.20 11.10
N GLN A 181 9.60 2.05 11.70
CA GLN A 181 10.04 3.19 12.51
C GLN A 181 10.81 2.76 13.76
N MET A 182 10.32 1.75 14.49
CA MET A 182 11.03 1.17 15.65
C MET A 182 12.36 0.52 15.28
N ALA A 183 12.51 0.09 14.03
CA ALA A 183 13.75 -0.46 13.49
C ALA A 183 14.66 0.60 12.84
N ASP A 184 14.38 1.88 13.05
CA ASP A 184 15.10 3.03 12.49
C ASP A 184 15.30 2.95 10.97
N PHE A 185 14.31 2.38 10.25
CA PHE A 185 14.37 2.33 8.80
C PHE A 185 14.25 3.74 8.22
N HIS A 186 15.18 4.11 7.35
CA HIS A 186 15.19 5.42 6.69
C HIS A 186 14.61 5.33 5.28
N TRP A 187 13.58 6.16 5.01
CA TRP A 187 12.97 6.32 3.68
C TRP A 187 13.77 7.35 2.87
N ASP A 188 14.14 7.01 1.64
CA ASP A 188 14.84 7.94 0.74
C ASP A 188 13.89 8.93 0.07
N LEU A 189 12.64 8.50 -0.18
CA LEU A 189 11.60 9.27 -0.85
C LEU A 189 10.32 9.35 0.00
N PRO A 190 10.37 10.01 1.17
CA PRO A 190 9.22 10.14 2.07
C PRO A 190 8.18 11.16 1.56
N ASP A 191 8.59 12.10 0.70
CA ASP A 191 7.68 13.09 0.10
C ASP A 191 7.09 12.57 -1.22
N PHE A 192 5.76 12.71 -1.35
CA PHE A 192 5.05 12.22 -2.54
C PHE A 192 5.44 12.97 -3.81
N GLY A 193 5.77 14.25 -3.70
CA GLY A 193 6.19 15.06 -4.85
C GLY A 193 7.54 14.61 -5.41
N GLU A 194 8.45 14.19 -4.54
CA GLU A 194 9.78 13.68 -4.92
C GLU A 194 9.70 12.25 -5.49
N ALA A 195 8.72 11.47 -5.05
CA ALA A 195 8.52 10.09 -5.50
C ALA A 195 7.87 9.97 -6.89
N MET A 196 7.31 11.10 -7.43
CA MET A 196 6.60 11.17 -8.72
C MET A 196 7.51 11.51 -9.89
#